data_cb1e245f480a4567025d8d9f358801f8
#
_entry.id   cb1e245f480a4567025d8d9f358801f8
#
_cell.length_a   1.000
_cell.length_b   1.000
_cell.length_c   1.000
_cell.angle_alpha   90.00
_cell.angle_beta   90.00
_cell.angle_gamma   90.00
#
_symmetry.space_group_name_H-M   'P 1'
#
loop_
_entity.id
_entity.type
_entity.pdbx_description
1 polymer ?
#
loop_
_entity_poly.entity_id
_entity_poly.type
_entity_poly.pdbx_seq_one_letter_code
_entity_poly.pdbx_strand_id
1 'polypeptide(L)'
;MFRNGLLLRMFSQQHSILRRFYCVTGREIQPADGTPSSYFGLLKSATDAKEVLEFLPTISRTKQDRHVYTLPALKTLFELQKNGKSTLRSDQILKHPRFAELCQNVRFESRTFLMNDITECLKILTYLGVHTNSEIITVLLQLIRHQINDVTLDHIVFLSFILKKLDRTPLVEALQIALPMLLQIQIGYKLDHENVQQLVDLLEFVSQHKVNDRTVMNIVSALTLHGTNLSPEQATNALKALASFHNFLPQYGKLLQNVFAVLERDLDELPFKMLDYVLKRVLEKNLEHYPMFYHEPFLKRCAQYAVDHDIGLLNALYLLKKLNKISFLHIPLLDYIAAHAGKLSIVPTSGIITIVAGFSNANYRPPGWETIKEEIARNSIITTGSIPWIRYNLELLSLDIFNPQLLAHWLNPQALEANMARNVLVDYLQLTELGQTLRLLYGGQYQGAYPAKHYVEKSVMLMLQNNDQPLLKPLEFAFGGEEYVSTQVVTEQGHVLDHVIAFDADGNPVKQCVPSVEGAGIRLEDVRQQANKL
;
A
#
# COMPACT_ATOMS: atom_id res chain seq x y z
N MET A 1 -9.55 -16.39 19.93
CA MET A 1 -10.82 -15.96 19.28
C MET A 1 -10.63 -15.05 18.04
N PHE A 2 -9.53 -14.31 17.90
CA PHE A 2 -9.30 -13.39 16.76
C PHE A 2 -8.78 -14.03 15.46
N ARG A 3 -8.23 -15.25 15.47
CA ARG A 3 -7.63 -15.89 14.27
C ARG A 3 -8.66 -16.26 13.18
N ASN A 4 -9.86 -16.73 13.54
CA ASN A 4 -10.85 -17.19 12.55
C ASN A 4 -11.57 -16.05 11.82
N GLY A 5 -11.77 -14.89 12.46
CA GLY A 5 -12.36 -13.72 11.80
C GLY A 5 -11.41 -13.07 10.78
N LEU A 6 -10.09 -13.17 11.01
CA LEU A 6 -9.07 -12.69 10.09
C LEU A 6 -8.94 -13.62 8.87
N LEU A 7 -9.03 -14.94 9.06
CA LEU A 7 -9.01 -15.94 7.99
C LEU A 7 -10.21 -15.75 7.05
N LEU A 8 -11.42 -15.58 7.57
CA LEU A 8 -12.62 -15.29 6.78
C LEU A 8 -12.49 -14.00 5.97
N ARG A 9 -11.96 -12.93 6.55
CA ARG A 9 -11.70 -11.66 5.85
C ARG A 9 -10.61 -11.79 4.78
N MET A 10 -9.55 -12.57 5.02
CA MET A 10 -8.46 -12.76 4.05
C MET A 10 -8.87 -13.68 2.88
N PHE A 11 -9.69 -14.71 3.12
CA PHE A 11 -10.29 -15.53 2.06
C PHE A 11 -11.27 -14.73 1.20
N SER A 12 -11.94 -13.70 1.75
CA SER A 12 -12.83 -12.82 0.98
C SER A 12 -12.08 -11.79 0.13
N GLN A 13 -10.84 -11.45 0.47
CA GLN A 13 -10.05 -10.44 -0.25
C GLN A 13 -9.27 -10.98 -1.46
N GLN A 14 -9.10 -12.31 -1.58
CA GLN A 14 -8.43 -12.96 -2.71
C GLN A 14 -9.42 -13.80 -3.54
N HIS A 15 -10.54 -13.16 -3.91
CA HIS A 15 -11.62 -13.81 -4.64
C HIS A 15 -11.21 -14.41 -6.00
N SER A 16 -10.19 -13.87 -6.68
CA SER A 16 -9.81 -14.34 -8.02
C SER A 16 -9.17 -15.74 -7.98
N ILE A 17 -8.17 -15.95 -7.13
CA ILE A 17 -7.47 -17.24 -7.02
C ILE A 17 -8.42 -18.33 -6.50
N LEU A 18 -9.24 -18.03 -5.50
CA LEU A 18 -10.18 -18.99 -4.95
C LEU A 18 -11.34 -19.32 -5.90
N ARG A 19 -11.91 -18.32 -6.61
CA ARG A 19 -13.00 -18.57 -7.57
C ARG A 19 -12.61 -19.54 -8.67
N ARG A 20 -11.37 -19.55 -9.11
CA ARG A 20 -10.92 -20.36 -10.24
C ARG A 20 -10.70 -21.82 -9.93
N PHE A 21 -10.15 -22.13 -8.77
CA PHE A 21 -10.10 -23.51 -8.34
C PHE A 21 -11.51 -24.11 -8.19
N TYR A 22 -12.55 -23.27 -8.16
CA TYR A 22 -13.93 -23.69 -8.30
C TYR A 22 -14.31 -24.11 -9.72
N CYS A 23 -13.76 -23.46 -10.75
CA CYS A 23 -14.12 -23.75 -12.14
C CYS A 23 -13.28 -24.89 -12.75
N VAL A 24 -12.00 -25.02 -12.36
CA VAL A 24 -11.10 -26.04 -12.91
C VAL A 24 -11.39 -27.45 -12.36
N THR A 25 -11.93 -27.54 -11.13
CA THR A 25 -12.32 -28.81 -10.53
C THR A 25 -13.75 -29.26 -10.87
N GLY A 26 -14.42 -28.56 -11.76
CA GLY A 26 -15.79 -28.86 -12.22
C GLY A 26 -15.93 -30.09 -13.11
N ARG A 27 -15.11 -31.14 -12.94
CA ARG A 27 -15.61 -32.46 -13.26
C ARG A 27 -16.72 -32.75 -12.25
N GLU A 28 -17.97 -32.61 -12.68
CA GLU A 28 -19.05 -33.33 -12.03
C GLU A 28 -18.56 -34.77 -11.86
N ILE A 29 -18.39 -35.22 -10.62
CA ILE A 29 -18.13 -36.62 -10.34
C ILE A 29 -19.42 -37.29 -10.78
N GLN A 30 -19.46 -37.81 -12.02
CA GLN A 30 -20.53 -38.69 -12.43
C GLN A 30 -20.43 -39.91 -11.53
N PRO A 31 -21.53 -40.33 -10.91
CA PRO A 31 -21.54 -41.54 -10.09
C PRO A 31 -21.01 -42.69 -10.95
N ALA A 32 -19.98 -43.39 -10.46
CA ALA A 32 -19.54 -44.61 -11.07
C ALA A 32 -20.74 -45.58 -11.06
N ASP A 33 -20.94 -46.31 -12.15
CA ASP A 33 -22.02 -47.31 -12.25
C ASP A 33 -22.02 -48.23 -11.02
N GLY A 34 -23.10 -48.16 -10.20
CA GLY A 34 -23.27 -48.93 -8.97
C GLY A 34 -23.30 -48.13 -7.66
N THR A 35 -23.08 -46.82 -7.66
CA THR A 35 -23.19 -46.00 -6.44
C THR A 35 -24.66 -45.65 -6.14
N PRO A 36 -25.10 -45.71 -4.86
CA PRO A 36 -26.46 -45.30 -4.52
C PRO A 36 -26.65 -43.81 -4.84
N SER A 37 -27.45 -43.50 -5.86
CA SER A 37 -27.81 -42.12 -6.25
C SER A 37 -28.38 -41.31 -5.07
N SER A 38 -28.81 -42.02 -4.00
CA SER A 38 -29.32 -41.45 -2.78
C SER A 38 -28.33 -40.65 -1.97
N TYR A 39 -27.01 -41.02 -1.91
CA TYR A 39 -26.03 -40.32 -1.09
C TYR A 39 -25.63 -38.95 -1.65
N PHE A 40 -25.35 -38.88 -2.95
CA PHE A 40 -25.10 -37.60 -3.61
C PHE A 40 -26.32 -36.67 -3.53
N GLY A 41 -27.52 -37.28 -3.60
CA GLY A 41 -28.78 -36.57 -3.36
C GLY A 41 -28.84 -35.98 -1.95
N LEU A 42 -28.51 -36.75 -0.91
CA LEU A 42 -28.46 -36.30 0.47
C LEU A 42 -27.43 -35.20 0.69
N LEU A 43 -26.22 -35.30 0.14
CA LEU A 43 -25.20 -34.24 0.23
C LEU A 43 -25.62 -32.94 -0.47
N LYS A 44 -26.26 -33.04 -1.66
CA LYS A 44 -26.81 -31.89 -2.38
C LYS A 44 -27.97 -31.22 -1.65
N SER A 45 -28.79 -31.99 -0.92
CA SER A 45 -29.91 -31.47 -0.14
C SER A 45 -29.53 -30.98 1.25
N ALA A 46 -28.32 -31.29 1.72
CA ALA A 46 -27.85 -30.87 3.04
C ALA A 46 -27.83 -29.34 3.19
N THR A 47 -28.49 -28.86 4.22
CA THR A 47 -28.61 -27.44 4.53
C THR A 47 -27.70 -27.01 5.68
N ASP A 48 -27.18 -27.97 6.47
CA ASP A 48 -26.30 -27.74 7.61
C ASP A 48 -25.16 -28.77 7.66
N ALA A 49 -24.01 -28.32 8.21
CA ALA A 49 -22.83 -29.17 8.42
C ALA A 49 -23.13 -30.39 9.33
N LYS A 50 -24.06 -30.26 10.28
CA LYS A 50 -24.46 -31.33 11.15
C LYS A 50 -25.08 -32.50 10.35
N GLU A 51 -25.97 -32.19 9.39
CA GLU A 51 -26.57 -33.17 8.50
C GLU A 51 -25.53 -33.96 7.72
N VAL A 52 -24.52 -33.23 7.14
CA VAL A 52 -23.43 -33.88 6.40
C VAL A 52 -22.67 -34.87 7.28
N LEU A 53 -22.37 -34.49 8.53
CA LEU A 53 -21.67 -35.37 9.48
C LEU A 53 -22.51 -36.57 9.92
N GLU A 54 -23.82 -36.41 10.03
CA GLU A 54 -24.76 -37.50 10.38
C GLU A 54 -24.94 -38.50 9.24
N PHE A 55 -24.79 -38.07 7.96
CA PHE A 55 -24.88 -38.99 6.81
C PHE A 55 -23.68 -39.92 6.68
N LEU A 56 -22.52 -39.60 7.28
CA LEU A 56 -21.31 -40.41 7.18
C LEU A 56 -21.43 -41.86 7.69
N PRO A 57 -22.17 -42.20 8.76
CA PRO A 57 -22.30 -43.57 9.24
C PRO A 57 -23.02 -44.54 8.31
N THR A 58 -23.91 -44.01 7.47
CA THR A 58 -24.66 -44.84 6.51
C THR A 58 -23.75 -45.40 5.40
N ILE A 59 -22.56 -44.81 5.23
CA ILE A 59 -21.62 -45.14 4.15
C ILE A 59 -20.52 -46.10 4.60
N SER A 60 -20.20 -46.13 5.90
CA SER A 60 -19.02 -46.82 6.44
C SER A 60 -19.08 -48.37 6.40
N ARG A 61 -20.16 -48.97 5.92
CA ARG A 61 -20.37 -50.43 6.00
C ARG A 61 -19.69 -51.23 4.89
N THR A 62 -19.29 -50.63 3.78
CA THR A 62 -18.64 -51.33 2.66
C THR A 62 -17.24 -50.74 2.41
N LYS A 63 -16.18 -51.54 2.54
CA LYS A 63 -14.78 -51.12 2.42
C LYS A 63 -14.39 -50.64 1.01
N GLN A 64 -15.16 -50.98 0.00
CA GLN A 64 -14.79 -50.77 -1.42
C GLN A 64 -15.13 -49.38 -1.96
N ASP A 65 -16.09 -48.65 -1.39
CA ASP A 65 -16.62 -47.42 -2.01
C ASP A 65 -16.34 -46.15 -1.21
N ARG A 66 -15.47 -46.18 -0.20
CA ARG A 66 -15.21 -45.03 0.71
C ARG A 66 -14.71 -43.80 0.00
N HIS A 67 -13.79 -43.96 -0.99
CA HIS A 67 -13.16 -42.85 -1.72
C HIS A 67 -14.18 -42.01 -2.50
N VAL A 68 -15.29 -42.58 -2.94
CA VAL A 68 -16.33 -41.87 -3.71
C VAL A 68 -17.12 -40.90 -2.85
N TYR A 69 -17.10 -41.04 -1.53
CA TYR A 69 -17.95 -40.28 -0.61
C TYR A 69 -17.22 -39.24 0.23
N THR A 70 -15.95 -39.48 0.50
CA THR A 70 -15.16 -38.69 1.45
C THR A 70 -14.89 -37.27 0.96
N LEU A 71 -14.40 -37.12 -0.27
CA LEU A 71 -14.10 -35.82 -0.84
C LEU A 71 -15.37 -34.98 -1.10
N PRO A 72 -16.48 -35.52 -1.63
CA PRO A 72 -17.74 -34.79 -1.72
C PRO A 72 -18.27 -34.30 -0.37
N ALA A 73 -18.19 -35.11 0.69
CA ALA A 73 -18.61 -34.69 2.03
C ALA A 73 -17.75 -33.49 2.53
N LEU A 74 -16.43 -33.55 2.35
CA LEU A 74 -15.56 -32.42 2.68
C LEU A 74 -15.90 -31.15 1.88
N LYS A 75 -16.16 -31.29 0.57
CA LYS A 75 -16.56 -30.17 -0.29
C LYS A 75 -17.86 -29.54 0.20
N THR A 76 -18.87 -30.37 0.53
CA THR A 76 -20.16 -29.88 1.03
C THR A 76 -20.00 -29.16 2.38
N LEU A 77 -19.21 -29.71 3.32
CA LEU A 77 -18.90 -29.04 4.59
C LEU A 77 -18.26 -27.67 4.37
N PHE A 78 -17.32 -27.58 3.44
CA PHE A 78 -16.65 -26.33 3.10
C PHE A 78 -17.63 -25.31 2.53
N GLU A 79 -18.49 -25.69 1.58
CA GLU A 79 -19.49 -24.81 0.97
C GLU A 79 -20.48 -24.27 2.00
N LEU A 80 -20.98 -25.13 2.88
CA LEU A 80 -21.91 -24.72 3.94
C LEU A 80 -21.26 -23.73 4.91
N GLN A 81 -20.01 -23.98 5.32
CA GLN A 81 -19.26 -23.06 6.19
C GLN A 81 -18.95 -21.72 5.51
N LYS A 82 -18.53 -21.77 4.25
CA LYS A 82 -18.19 -20.58 3.47
C LYS A 82 -19.40 -19.68 3.24
N ASN A 83 -20.55 -20.27 2.97
CA ASN A 83 -21.78 -19.54 2.68
C ASN A 83 -22.52 -19.11 3.96
N GLY A 84 -21.97 -19.41 5.15
CA GLY A 84 -22.58 -19.06 6.43
C GLY A 84 -23.90 -19.79 6.71
N LYS A 85 -24.15 -20.90 6.01
CA LYS A 85 -25.38 -21.70 6.17
C LYS A 85 -25.28 -22.71 7.33
N SER A 86 -24.08 -23.00 7.83
CA SER A 86 -23.87 -23.96 8.90
C SER A 86 -24.20 -23.37 10.27
N THR A 87 -24.99 -24.11 11.06
CA THR A 87 -25.24 -23.81 12.47
C THR A 87 -24.04 -24.14 13.35
N LEU A 88 -23.20 -25.09 12.95
CA LEU A 88 -21.98 -25.47 13.65
C LEU A 88 -20.84 -24.50 13.28
N ARG A 89 -20.11 -24.02 14.28
CA ARG A 89 -18.87 -23.28 14.07
C ARG A 89 -17.73 -24.22 13.70
N SER A 90 -16.69 -23.71 13.06
CA SER A 90 -15.51 -24.52 12.67
C SER A 90 -14.90 -25.29 13.86
N ASP A 91 -14.81 -24.68 15.04
CA ASP A 91 -14.30 -25.34 16.25
C ASP A 91 -15.18 -26.50 16.75
N GLN A 92 -16.50 -26.42 16.53
CA GLN A 92 -17.44 -27.49 16.84
C GLN A 92 -17.35 -28.64 15.83
N ILE A 93 -17.18 -28.31 14.54
CA ILE A 93 -16.94 -29.32 13.48
C ILE A 93 -15.67 -30.10 13.77
N LEU A 94 -14.56 -29.39 14.09
CA LEU A 94 -13.26 -30.01 14.39
C LEU A 94 -13.32 -30.96 15.60
N LYS A 95 -14.15 -30.67 16.59
CA LYS A 95 -14.34 -31.52 17.79
C LYS A 95 -15.35 -32.67 17.58
N HIS A 96 -16.05 -32.68 16.45
CA HIS A 96 -17.07 -33.66 16.20
C HIS A 96 -16.48 -35.06 15.89
N PRO A 97 -16.86 -36.15 16.56
CA PRO A 97 -16.28 -37.48 16.36
C PRO A 97 -16.32 -37.95 14.90
N ARG A 98 -17.42 -37.64 14.18
CA ARG A 98 -17.55 -37.99 12.76
C ARG A 98 -16.60 -37.24 11.84
N PHE A 99 -16.19 -36.01 12.20
CA PHE A 99 -15.18 -35.29 11.46
C PHE A 99 -13.80 -35.96 11.60
N ALA A 100 -13.46 -36.47 12.78
CA ALA A 100 -12.24 -37.24 12.98
C ALA A 100 -12.23 -38.52 12.13
N GLU A 101 -13.36 -39.22 12.07
CA GLU A 101 -13.57 -40.41 11.21
C GLU A 101 -13.41 -40.02 9.72
N LEU A 102 -14.00 -38.91 9.28
CA LEU A 102 -13.85 -38.39 7.93
C LEU A 102 -12.37 -38.11 7.60
N CYS A 103 -11.60 -37.45 8.50
CA CYS A 103 -10.18 -37.23 8.33
C CYS A 103 -9.37 -38.53 8.23
N GLN A 104 -9.71 -39.56 8.99
CA GLN A 104 -9.08 -40.88 8.88
C GLN A 104 -9.36 -41.50 7.52
N ASN A 105 -10.59 -41.45 7.03
CA ASN A 105 -10.95 -41.96 5.71
C ASN A 105 -10.18 -41.23 4.61
N VAL A 106 -10.11 -39.88 4.63
CA VAL A 106 -9.28 -39.08 3.71
C VAL A 106 -7.82 -39.54 3.73
N ARG A 107 -7.27 -39.82 4.92
CA ARG A 107 -5.89 -40.29 5.05
C ARG A 107 -5.66 -41.64 4.37
N PHE A 108 -6.56 -42.58 4.53
CA PHE A 108 -6.45 -43.92 3.90
C PHE A 108 -6.58 -43.83 2.37
N GLU A 109 -7.48 -43.00 1.89
CA GLU A 109 -7.82 -42.85 0.47
C GLU A 109 -6.84 -41.93 -0.26
N SER A 110 -6.17 -41.00 0.44
CA SER A 110 -5.32 -39.97 -0.17
C SER A 110 -4.18 -40.51 -1.02
N ARG A 111 -3.79 -41.80 -0.82
CA ARG A 111 -2.77 -42.45 -1.65
C ARG A 111 -3.21 -42.67 -3.11
N THR A 112 -4.51 -42.69 -3.35
CA THR A 112 -5.09 -42.82 -4.70
C THR A 112 -5.51 -41.47 -5.31
N PHE A 113 -5.37 -40.38 -4.54
CA PHE A 113 -5.77 -39.06 -4.97
C PHE A 113 -4.82 -38.48 -6.01
N LEU A 114 -5.41 -37.82 -7.00
CA LEU A 114 -4.67 -36.97 -7.92
C LEU A 114 -4.29 -35.65 -7.24
N MET A 115 -3.34 -34.92 -7.81
CA MET A 115 -2.87 -33.64 -7.27
C MET A 115 -4.00 -32.64 -7.01
N ASN A 116 -5.01 -32.59 -7.87
CA ASN A 116 -6.20 -31.76 -7.68
C ASN A 116 -6.97 -32.12 -6.40
N ASP A 117 -7.13 -33.41 -6.12
CA ASP A 117 -7.88 -33.87 -4.94
C ASP A 117 -7.10 -33.60 -3.65
N ILE A 118 -5.77 -33.80 -3.70
CA ILE A 118 -4.87 -33.51 -2.57
C ILE A 118 -4.90 -32.01 -2.24
N THR A 119 -4.77 -31.15 -3.24
CA THR A 119 -4.80 -29.70 -3.05
C THR A 119 -6.15 -29.21 -2.57
N GLU A 120 -7.24 -29.80 -3.06
CA GLU A 120 -8.59 -29.48 -2.61
C GLU A 120 -8.83 -29.90 -1.15
N CYS A 121 -8.42 -31.12 -0.76
CA CYS A 121 -8.46 -31.54 0.63
C CYS A 121 -7.66 -30.61 1.53
N LEU A 122 -6.43 -30.27 1.14
CA LEU A 122 -5.56 -29.39 1.92
C LEU A 122 -6.20 -28.00 2.09
N LYS A 123 -6.81 -27.44 1.03
CA LYS A 123 -7.58 -26.18 1.07
C LYS A 123 -8.69 -26.24 2.11
N ILE A 124 -9.54 -27.26 2.01
CA ILE A 124 -10.73 -27.40 2.88
C ILE A 124 -10.32 -27.56 4.34
N LEU A 125 -9.36 -28.45 4.63
CA LEU A 125 -8.90 -28.70 5.99
C LEU A 125 -8.23 -27.47 6.60
N THR A 126 -7.43 -26.75 5.81
CA THR A 126 -6.82 -25.48 6.25
C THR A 126 -7.87 -24.40 6.52
N TYR A 127 -8.90 -24.30 5.68
CA TYR A 127 -10.01 -23.36 5.86
C TYR A 127 -10.81 -23.67 7.14
N LEU A 128 -11.10 -24.94 7.40
CA LEU A 128 -11.80 -25.37 8.61
C LEU A 128 -10.95 -25.16 9.88
N GLY A 129 -9.65 -24.94 9.73
CA GLY A 129 -8.75 -24.68 10.85
C GLY A 129 -8.11 -25.93 11.45
N VAL A 130 -7.99 -27.02 10.67
CA VAL A 130 -7.25 -28.22 11.09
C VAL A 130 -5.79 -27.83 11.34
N HIS A 131 -5.26 -28.27 12.48
CA HIS A 131 -3.91 -27.90 12.90
C HIS A 131 -2.83 -28.43 11.95
N THR A 132 -1.80 -27.63 11.64
CA THR A 132 -0.74 -27.99 10.70
C THR A 132 -0.02 -29.29 11.06
N ASN A 133 0.21 -29.54 12.35
CA ASN A 133 0.85 -30.76 12.85
C ASN A 133 -0.09 -31.96 12.95
N SER A 134 -1.35 -31.86 12.47
CA SER A 134 -2.22 -33.01 12.40
C SER A 134 -1.69 -34.03 11.40
N GLU A 135 -1.94 -35.31 11.68
CA GLU A 135 -1.49 -36.41 10.85
C GLU A 135 -1.99 -36.28 9.41
N ILE A 136 -3.26 -35.86 9.24
CA ILE A 136 -3.86 -35.69 7.89
C ILE A 136 -3.16 -34.59 7.08
N ILE A 137 -2.89 -33.42 7.66
CA ILE A 137 -2.18 -32.33 6.97
C ILE A 137 -0.77 -32.80 6.61
N THR A 138 -0.08 -33.46 7.54
CA THR A 138 1.27 -34.00 7.30
C THR A 138 1.28 -34.99 6.14
N VAL A 139 0.32 -35.91 6.08
CA VAL A 139 0.20 -36.90 5.00
C VAL A 139 -0.06 -36.21 3.65
N LEU A 140 -0.98 -35.24 3.60
CA LEU A 140 -1.25 -34.51 2.35
C LEU A 140 -0.03 -33.74 1.85
N LEU A 141 0.71 -33.06 2.75
CA LEU A 141 1.95 -32.37 2.39
C LEU A 141 3.04 -33.33 1.91
N GLN A 142 3.15 -34.54 2.49
CA GLN A 142 4.07 -35.58 2.02
C GLN A 142 3.68 -36.09 0.64
N LEU A 143 2.40 -36.27 0.36
CA LEU A 143 1.91 -36.65 -0.96
C LEU A 143 2.22 -35.58 -2.01
N ILE A 144 2.02 -34.31 -1.70
CA ILE A 144 2.43 -33.21 -2.59
C ILE A 144 3.92 -33.29 -2.87
N ARG A 145 4.75 -33.53 -1.85
CA ARG A 145 6.20 -33.68 -2.04
C ARG A 145 6.53 -34.88 -2.94
N HIS A 146 5.85 -36.01 -2.80
CA HIS A 146 6.08 -37.19 -3.65
C HIS A 146 5.61 -36.99 -5.09
N GLN A 147 4.52 -36.26 -5.30
CA GLN A 147 3.96 -35.96 -6.61
C GLN A 147 4.38 -34.57 -7.12
N ILE A 148 5.51 -34.04 -6.66
CA ILE A 148 5.94 -32.67 -6.97
C ILE A 148 6.10 -32.39 -8.48
N ASN A 149 6.42 -33.42 -9.27
CA ASN A 149 6.57 -33.33 -10.72
C ASN A 149 5.22 -33.20 -11.47
N ASP A 150 4.12 -33.60 -10.83
CA ASP A 150 2.76 -33.50 -11.39
C ASP A 150 2.08 -32.17 -11.09
N VAL A 151 2.75 -31.31 -10.31
CA VAL A 151 2.28 -29.97 -9.97
C VAL A 151 2.28 -29.09 -11.22
N THR A 152 1.15 -28.47 -11.52
CA THR A 152 1.00 -27.49 -12.63
C THR A 152 1.33 -26.07 -12.14
N LEU A 153 1.42 -25.10 -13.07
CA LEU A 153 1.65 -23.70 -12.73
C LEU A 153 0.55 -23.15 -11.80
N ASP A 154 -0.71 -23.51 -12.03
CA ASP A 154 -1.83 -23.13 -11.18
C ASP A 154 -1.73 -23.73 -9.77
N HIS A 155 -1.31 -25.00 -9.69
CA HIS A 155 -1.06 -25.63 -8.40
C HIS A 155 0.07 -24.92 -7.62
N ILE A 156 1.14 -24.46 -8.30
CA ILE A 156 2.25 -23.74 -7.65
C ILE A 156 1.73 -22.48 -6.95
N VAL A 157 0.95 -21.66 -7.67
CA VAL A 157 0.37 -20.42 -7.13
C VAL A 157 -0.55 -20.74 -5.96
N PHE A 158 -1.44 -21.70 -6.15
CA PHE A 158 -2.43 -22.07 -5.14
C PHE A 158 -1.82 -22.68 -3.87
N LEU A 159 -0.88 -23.62 -4.02
CA LEU A 159 -0.17 -24.22 -2.90
C LEU A 159 0.63 -23.17 -2.12
N SER A 160 1.31 -22.24 -2.80
CA SER A 160 2.01 -21.15 -2.12
C SER A 160 1.07 -20.32 -1.24
N PHE A 161 -0.14 -20.06 -1.72
CA PHE A 161 -1.15 -19.37 -0.93
C PHE A 161 -1.58 -20.16 0.31
N ILE A 162 -1.82 -21.47 0.17
CA ILE A 162 -2.21 -22.33 1.30
C ILE A 162 -1.06 -22.47 2.30
N LEU A 163 0.16 -22.72 1.83
CA LEU A 163 1.33 -22.92 2.70
C LEU A 163 1.64 -21.69 3.57
N LYS A 164 1.30 -20.48 3.10
CA LYS A 164 1.41 -19.24 3.90
C LYS A 164 0.40 -19.17 5.06
N LYS A 165 -0.64 -20.01 5.06
CA LYS A 165 -1.66 -20.08 6.12
C LYS A 165 -1.35 -21.15 7.17
N LEU A 166 -0.51 -22.10 6.82
CA LEU A 166 -0.07 -23.15 7.73
C LEU A 166 1.03 -22.64 8.67
N ASP A 167 1.12 -23.24 9.85
CA ASP A 167 2.23 -22.99 10.77
C ASP A 167 3.55 -23.48 10.16
N ARG A 168 4.65 -22.85 10.51
CA ARG A 168 5.97 -23.23 10.01
C ARG A 168 6.37 -24.61 10.56
N THR A 169 6.58 -25.55 9.64
CA THR A 169 7.16 -26.86 9.90
C THR A 169 8.25 -27.12 8.86
N PRO A 170 9.22 -28.02 9.11
CA PRO A 170 10.27 -28.32 8.13
C PRO A 170 9.72 -28.71 6.75
N LEU A 171 8.59 -29.43 6.71
CA LEU A 171 7.95 -29.86 5.45
C LEU A 171 7.27 -28.67 4.74
N VAL A 172 6.60 -27.78 5.46
CA VAL A 172 6.00 -26.57 4.90
C VAL A 172 7.11 -25.66 4.33
N GLU A 173 8.19 -25.44 5.08
CA GLU A 173 9.31 -24.63 4.60
C GLU A 173 10.00 -25.24 3.38
N ALA A 174 10.22 -26.54 3.36
CA ALA A 174 10.78 -27.24 2.20
C ALA A 174 9.93 -27.07 0.94
N LEU A 175 8.60 -27.18 1.06
CA LEU A 175 7.68 -26.95 -0.05
C LEU A 175 7.66 -25.48 -0.49
N GLN A 176 7.70 -24.52 0.45
CA GLN A 176 7.78 -23.10 0.12
C GLN A 176 9.05 -22.74 -0.66
N ILE A 177 10.16 -23.42 -0.42
CA ILE A 177 11.40 -23.27 -1.18
C ILE A 177 11.31 -24.00 -2.53
N ALA A 178 10.71 -25.18 -2.58
CA ALA A 178 10.64 -25.99 -3.79
C ALA A 178 9.72 -25.38 -4.89
N LEU A 179 8.59 -24.75 -4.51
CA LEU A 179 7.62 -24.21 -5.47
C LEU A 179 8.21 -23.14 -6.42
N PRO A 180 8.96 -22.12 -5.96
CA PRO A 180 9.62 -21.17 -6.86
C PRO A 180 10.65 -21.82 -7.79
N MET A 181 11.39 -22.85 -7.32
CA MET A 181 12.34 -23.59 -8.14
C MET A 181 11.61 -24.39 -9.23
N LEU A 182 10.52 -25.05 -8.87
CA LEU A 182 9.69 -25.80 -9.81
C LEU A 182 9.09 -24.88 -10.89
N LEU A 183 8.61 -23.68 -10.50
CA LEU A 183 8.16 -22.67 -11.45
C LEU A 183 9.23 -22.35 -12.48
N GLN A 184 10.47 -22.07 -12.04
CA GLN A 184 11.57 -21.72 -12.94
C GLN A 184 11.89 -22.84 -13.96
N ILE A 185 11.70 -24.08 -13.56
CA ILE A 185 11.89 -25.23 -14.45
C ILE A 185 10.74 -25.34 -15.46
N GLN A 186 9.50 -25.16 -15.01
CA GLN A 186 8.31 -25.45 -15.81
C GLN A 186 7.89 -24.29 -16.73
N ILE A 187 8.22 -23.05 -16.38
CA ILE A 187 7.71 -21.85 -17.06
C ILE A 187 8.01 -21.86 -18.57
N GLY A 188 9.17 -22.39 -18.98
CA GLY A 188 9.62 -22.37 -20.36
C GLY A 188 8.81 -23.24 -21.32
N TYR A 189 8.04 -24.22 -20.81
CA TYR A 189 7.30 -25.19 -21.65
C TYR A 189 5.83 -25.40 -21.23
N LYS A 190 5.42 -24.89 -20.06
CA LYS A 190 4.04 -25.02 -19.58
C LYS A 190 3.28 -23.70 -19.53
N LEU A 191 3.93 -22.55 -19.86
CA LEU A 191 3.27 -21.26 -19.80
C LEU A 191 2.18 -21.17 -20.88
N ASP A 192 0.94 -20.94 -20.45
CA ASP A 192 -0.17 -20.65 -21.35
C ASP A 192 -0.21 -19.15 -21.63
N HIS A 193 0.24 -18.77 -22.84
CA HIS A 193 0.30 -17.36 -23.24
C HIS A 193 -1.08 -16.73 -23.44
N GLU A 194 -2.12 -17.53 -23.67
CA GLU A 194 -3.49 -17.03 -23.88
C GLU A 194 -4.26 -16.86 -22.58
N ASN A 195 -3.82 -17.51 -21.51
CA ASN A 195 -4.50 -17.46 -20.22
C ASN A 195 -4.04 -16.26 -19.40
N VAL A 196 -4.58 -15.09 -19.72
CA VAL A 196 -4.26 -13.79 -19.06
C VAL A 196 -4.27 -13.87 -17.54
N GLN A 197 -5.23 -14.56 -16.99
CA GLN A 197 -5.32 -14.61 -15.56
C GLN A 197 -4.24 -15.53 -14.93
N GLN A 198 -3.92 -16.65 -15.51
CA GLN A 198 -2.79 -17.45 -15.06
C GLN A 198 -1.52 -16.59 -15.07
N LEU A 199 -1.32 -15.79 -16.13
CA LEU A 199 -0.19 -14.87 -16.23
C LEU A 199 -0.19 -13.82 -15.10
N VAL A 200 -1.34 -13.24 -14.76
CA VAL A 200 -1.46 -12.28 -13.65
C VAL A 200 -1.19 -12.95 -12.31
N ASP A 201 -1.75 -14.14 -12.08
CA ASP A 201 -1.53 -14.90 -10.84
C ASP A 201 -0.05 -15.32 -10.68
N LEU A 202 0.60 -15.69 -11.79
CA LEU A 202 2.04 -15.97 -11.84
C LEU A 202 2.88 -14.71 -11.59
N LEU A 203 2.49 -13.56 -12.14
CA LEU A 203 3.16 -12.29 -11.87
C LEU A 203 3.08 -11.92 -10.38
N GLU A 204 1.92 -12.10 -9.75
CA GLU A 204 1.78 -11.91 -8.30
C GLU A 204 2.67 -12.88 -7.52
N PHE A 205 2.73 -14.14 -7.93
CA PHE A 205 3.58 -15.14 -7.31
C PHE A 205 5.08 -14.73 -7.38
N VAL A 206 5.59 -14.40 -8.56
CA VAL A 206 7.02 -14.06 -8.73
C VAL A 206 7.40 -12.74 -8.08
N SER A 207 6.45 -11.81 -7.90
CA SER A 207 6.69 -10.56 -7.17
C SER A 207 6.92 -10.76 -5.66
N GLN A 208 6.52 -11.92 -5.12
CA GLN A 208 6.61 -12.26 -3.69
C GLN A 208 7.70 -13.31 -3.39
N HIS A 209 8.31 -13.90 -4.42
CA HIS A 209 9.29 -14.99 -4.28
C HIS A 209 10.56 -14.67 -5.05
N LYS A 210 11.69 -15.14 -4.53
CA LYS A 210 12.98 -14.98 -5.22
C LYS A 210 13.06 -15.98 -6.37
N VAL A 211 12.98 -15.48 -7.60
CA VAL A 211 13.13 -16.22 -8.85
C VAL A 211 14.13 -15.51 -9.76
N ASN A 212 14.61 -16.19 -10.82
CA ASN A 212 15.52 -15.57 -11.77
C ASN A 212 14.78 -14.59 -12.71
N ASP A 213 15.51 -13.61 -13.24
CA ASP A 213 14.96 -12.57 -14.11
C ASP A 213 14.34 -13.12 -15.39
N ARG A 214 14.88 -14.23 -15.93
CA ARG A 214 14.34 -14.89 -17.13
C ARG A 214 12.90 -15.38 -16.89
N THR A 215 12.63 -15.95 -15.72
CA THR A 215 11.27 -16.40 -15.34
C THR A 215 10.31 -15.23 -15.28
N VAL A 216 10.72 -14.12 -14.63
CA VAL A 216 9.90 -12.90 -14.56
C VAL A 216 9.65 -12.34 -15.95
N MET A 217 10.70 -12.25 -16.78
CA MET A 217 10.59 -11.73 -18.15
C MET A 217 9.67 -12.53 -19.04
N ASN A 218 9.64 -13.86 -18.92
CA ASN A 218 8.70 -14.71 -19.69
C ASN A 218 7.25 -14.32 -19.38
N ILE A 219 6.90 -14.12 -18.10
CA ILE A 219 5.56 -13.74 -17.67
C ILE A 219 5.24 -12.30 -18.11
N VAL A 220 6.14 -11.35 -17.84
CA VAL A 220 5.96 -9.94 -18.21
C VAL A 220 5.81 -9.77 -19.72
N SER A 221 6.62 -10.47 -20.52
CA SER A 221 6.52 -10.42 -21.97
C SER A 221 5.20 -10.99 -22.47
N ALA A 222 4.77 -12.14 -21.93
CA ALA A 222 3.47 -12.73 -22.28
C ALA A 222 2.31 -11.80 -21.96
N LEU A 223 2.28 -11.18 -20.76
CA LEU A 223 1.26 -10.18 -20.40
C LEU A 223 1.32 -8.93 -21.27
N THR A 224 2.52 -8.49 -21.64
CA THR A 224 2.68 -7.28 -22.49
C THR A 224 2.06 -7.47 -23.87
N LEU A 225 2.06 -8.70 -24.41
CA LEU A 225 1.43 -9.02 -25.71
C LEU A 225 -0.08 -8.81 -25.71
N HIS A 226 -0.74 -8.97 -24.56
CA HIS A 226 -2.18 -8.70 -24.44
C HIS A 226 -2.53 -7.20 -24.48
N GLY A 227 -1.53 -6.31 -24.38
CA GLY A 227 -1.73 -4.86 -24.48
C GLY A 227 -2.70 -4.36 -23.41
N THR A 228 -3.80 -3.76 -23.85
CA THR A 228 -4.87 -3.23 -22.99
C THR A 228 -6.10 -4.15 -22.88
N ASN A 229 -5.98 -5.42 -23.34
CA ASN A 229 -7.06 -6.41 -23.26
C ASN A 229 -7.08 -7.13 -21.89
N LEU A 230 -6.94 -6.36 -20.82
CA LEU A 230 -7.03 -6.83 -19.44
C LEU A 230 -8.36 -6.35 -18.86
N SER A 231 -8.96 -7.16 -17.97
CA SER A 231 -10.06 -6.65 -17.14
C SER A 231 -9.52 -5.67 -16.08
N PRO A 232 -10.35 -4.75 -15.54
CA PRO A 232 -9.93 -3.83 -14.47
C PRO A 232 -9.37 -4.56 -13.23
N GLU A 233 -9.93 -5.72 -12.89
CA GLU A 233 -9.44 -6.56 -11.78
C GLU A 233 -8.06 -7.14 -12.10
N GLN A 234 -7.84 -7.64 -13.32
CA GLN A 234 -6.56 -8.15 -13.78
C GLN A 234 -5.48 -7.06 -13.82
N ALA A 235 -5.82 -5.88 -14.34
CA ALA A 235 -4.94 -4.72 -14.35
C ALA A 235 -4.55 -4.29 -12.93
N THR A 236 -5.52 -4.26 -12.00
CA THR A 236 -5.29 -3.98 -10.59
C THR A 236 -4.31 -4.96 -9.95
N ASN A 237 -4.50 -6.27 -10.17
CA ASN A 237 -3.62 -7.31 -9.64
C ASN A 237 -2.23 -7.24 -10.27
N ALA A 238 -2.13 -6.97 -11.57
CA ALA A 238 -0.86 -6.77 -12.26
C ALA A 238 -0.10 -5.55 -11.72
N LEU A 239 -0.79 -4.41 -11.51
CA LEU A 239 -0.19 -3.21 -10.93
C LEU A 239 0.33 -3.45 -9.50
N LYS A 240 -0.46 -4.14 -8.67
CA LYS A 240 -0.07 -4.57 -7.33
C LYS A 240 1.19 -5.43 -7.35
N ALA A 241 1.27 -6.38 -8.26
CA ALA A 241 2.43 -7.25 -8.43
C ALA A 241 3.66 -6.45 -8.88
N LEU A 242 3.53 -5.59 -9.90
CA LEU A 242 4.59 -4.72 -10.38
C LEU A 242 5.12 -3.78 -9.29
N ALA A 243 4.23 -3.20 -8.48
CA ALA A 243 4.62 -2.35 -7.35
C ALA A 243 5.26 -3.14 -6.19
N SER A 244 5.14 -4.47 -6.16
CA SER A 244 5.72 -5.32 -5.11
C SER A 244 7.15 -5.77 -5.42
N PHE A 245 7.66 -5.59 -6.63
CA PHE A 245 9.05 -5.90 -6.95
C PHE A 245 10.01 -4.97 -6.20
N HIS A 246 10.99 -5.52 -5.51
CA HIS A 246 12.05 -4.73 -4.87
C HIS A 246 12.89 -3.98 -5.89
N ASN A 247 13.22 -4.64 -7.00
CA ASN A 247 13.96 -4.04 -8.11
C ASN A 247 13.05 -4.03 -9.34
N PHE A 248 12.62 -2.84 -9.76
CA PHE A 248 11.80 -2.65 -10.95
C PHE A 248 12.70 -2.42 -12.16
N LEU A 249 12.71 -3.38 -13.08
CA LEU A 249 13.52 -3.29 -14.29
C LEU A 249 12.84 -2.42 -15.36
N PRO A 250 13.60 -1.65 -16.17
CA PRO A 250 13.04 -0.83 -17.26
C PRO A 250 12.16 -1.63 -18.24
N GLN A 251 12.47 -2.90 -18.45
CA GLN A 251 11.73 -3.81 -19.35
C GLN A 251 10.26 -4.02 -18.91
N TYR A 252 9.94 -3.81 -17.63
CA TYR A 252 8.56 -3.92 -17.13
C TYR A 252 7.73 -2.67 -17.47
N GLY A 253 8.37 -1.58 -17.92
CA GLY A 253 7.73 -0.28 -18.18
C GLY A 253 6.58 -0.35 -19.18
N LYS A 254 6.71 -1.17 -20.25
CA LYS A 254 5.64 -1.32 -21.24
C LYS A 254 4.38 -1.98 -20.66
N LEU A 255 4.56 -3.03 -19.84
CA LEU A 255 3.41 -3.64 -19.13
C LEU A 255 2.78 -2.64 -18.17
N LEU A 256 3.59 -1.88 -17.43
CA LEU A 256 3.08 -0.85 -16.50
C LEU A 256 2.24 0.21 -17.23
N GLN A 257 2.69 0.68 -18.41
CA GLN A 257 1.93 1.61 -19.25
C GLN A 257 0.59 1.01 -19.71
N ASN A 258 0.58 -0.25 -20.18
CA ASN A 258 -0.65 -0.93 -20.58
C ASN A 258 -1.64 -1.04 -19.42
N VAL A 259 -1.14 -1.39 -18.23
CA VAL A 259 -1.95 -1.51 -17.01
C VAL A 259 -2.54 -0.17 -16.60
N PHE A 260 -1.78 0.93 -16.63
CA PHE A 260 -2.31 2.26 -16.37
C PHE A 260 -3.38 2.66 -17.38
N ALA A 261 -3.17 2.39 -18.67
CA ALA A 261 -4.17 2.70 -19.71
C ALA A 261 -5.51 1.98 -19.49
N VAL A 262 -5.48 0.70 -19.05
CA VAL A 262 -6.71 -0.03 -18.67
C VAL A 262 -7.37 0.61 -17.46
N LEU A 263 -6.59 0.89 -16.41
CA LEU A 263 -7.13 1.47 -15.18
C LEU A 263 -7.70 2.89 -15.40
N GLU A 264 -7.11 3.70 -16.28
CA GLU A 264 -7.68 4.99 -16.65
C GLU A 264 -9.03 4.86 -17.35
N ARG A 265 -9.13 3.91 -18.28
CA ARG A 265 -10.35 3.69 -19.06
C ARG A 265 -11.49 3.16 -18.19
N ASP A 266 -11.20 2.16 -17.36
CA ASP A 266 -12.22 1.32 -16.73
C ASP A 266 -12.23 1.47 -15.17
N LEU A 267 -11.72 2.60 -14.65
CA LEU A 267 -11.61 2.83 -13.20
C LEU A 267 -12.96 2.74 -12.46
N ASP A 268 -14.04 3.16 -13.13
CA ASP A 268 -15.39 3.23 -12.56
C ASP A 268 -15.98 1.84 -12.27
N GLU A 269 -15.45 0.79 -12.88
CA GLU A 269 -15.84 -0.59 -12.58
C GLU A 269 -15.25 -1.13 -11.27
N LEU A 270 -14.28 -0.41 -10.70
CA LEU A 270 -13.61 -0.85 -9.47
C LEU A 270 -14.30 -0.29 -8.23
N PRO A 271 -14.48 -1.10 -7.17
CA PRO A 271 -14.94 -0.58 -5.90
C PRO A 271 -13.86 0.32 -5.26
N PHE A 272 -14.28 1.42 -4.62
CA PHE A 272 -13.37 2.39 -3.99
C PHE A 272 -12.28 1.75 -3.13
N LYS A 273 -12.61 0.70 -2.37
CA LYS A 273 -11.64 -0.01 -1.52
C LYS A 273 -10.47 -0.61 -2.31
N MET A 274 -10.75 -1.11 -3.52
CA MET A 274 -9.73 -1.68 -4.40
C MET A 274 -8.85 -0.56 -4.99
N LEU A 275 -9.48 0.51 -5.47
CA LEU A 275 -8.81 1.71 -5.94
C LEU A 275 -7.88 2.30 -4.85
N ASP A 276 -8.38 2.46 -3.63
CA ASP A 276 -7.63 2.99 -2.51
C ASP A 276 -6.38 2.14 -2.18
N TYR A 277 -6.53 0.82 -2.23
CA TYR A 277 -5.42 -0.11 -2.02
C TYR A 277 -4.34 0.02 -3.11
N VAL A 278 -4.75 0.04 -4.38
CA VAL A 278 -3.83 0.16 -5.53
C VAL A 278 -3.10 1.49 -5.50
N LEU A 279 -3.84 2.58 -5.31
CA LEU A 279 -3.25 3.92 -5.19
C LEU A 279 -2.18 3.96 -4.08
N LYS A 280 -2.46 3.37 -2.93
CA LYS A 280 -1.48 3.28 -1.84
C LYS A 280 -0.17 2.62 -2.32
N ARG A 281 -0.26 1.49 -3.05
CA ARG A 281 0.92 0.77 -3.56
C ARG A 281 1.71 1.56 -4.59
N VAL A 282 1.01 2.21 -5.51
CA VAL A 282 1.62 3.08 -6.53
C VAL A 282 2.40 4.21 -5.87
N LEU A 283 1.80 4.88 -4.89
CA LEU A 283 2.43 6.00 -4.21
C LEU A 283 3.61 5.57 -3.33
N GLU A 284 3.50 4.42 -2.63
CA GLU A 284 4.63 3.85 -1.87
C GLU A 284 5.82 3.61 -2.81
N LYS A 285 5.58 3.05 -4.00
CA LYS A 285 6.63 2.75 -4.97
C LYS A 285 7.24 4.00 -5.60
N ASN A 286 6.43 5.01 -5.88
CA ASN A 286 6.93 6.31 -6.34
C ASN A 286 7.86 6.96 -5.30
N LEU A 287 7.50 6.91 -4.01
CA LEU A 287 8.33 7.44 -2.92
C LEU A 287 9.64 6.64 -2.70
N GLU A 288 9.73 5.39 -3.18
CA GLU A 288 10.95 4.59 -3.23
C GLU A 288 11.89 4.94 -4.41
N HIS A 289 11.70 6.12 -5.03
CA HIS A 289 12.47 6.61 -6.18
C HIS A 289 12.26 5.85 -7.49
N TYR A 290 11.05 5.30 -7.70
CA TYR A 290 10.62 4.74 -8.99
C TYR A 290 9.66 5.71 -9.71
N PRO A 291 10.16 6.73 -10.44
CA PRO A 291 9.34 7.82 -11.03
C PRO A 291 8.32 7.33 -12.06
N MET A 292 8.54 6.15 -12.67
CA MET A 292 7.58 5.54 -13.61
C MET A 292 6.23 5.18 -12.98
N PHE A 293 6.15 5.11 -11.64
CA PHE A 293 4.89 4.94 -10.93
C PHE A 293 4.15 6.26 -10.68
N TYR A 294 4.77 7.41 -10.98
CA TYR A 294 4.07 8.67 -11.03
C TYR A 294 3.37 8.81 -12.39
N HIS A 295 2.09 8.48 -12.43
CA HIS A 295 1.27 8.54 -13.63
C HIS A 295 0.13 9.53 -13.43
N GLU A 296 0.31 10.75 -13.89
CA GLU A 296 -0.60 11.88 -13.64
C GLU A 296 -2.03 11.61 -14.09
N PRO A 297 -2.30 11.08 -15.31
CA PRO A 297 -3.67 10.80 -15.74
C PRO A 297 -4.39 9.82 -14.82
N PHE A 298 -3.73 8.76 -14.38
CA PHE A 298 -4.29 7.80 -13.41
C PHE A 298 -4.58 8.45 -12.06
N LEU A 299 -3.67 9.29 -11.54
CA LEU A 299 -3.86 10.00 -10.26
C LEU A 299 -5.04 10.97 -10.35
N LYS A 300 -5.14 11.72 -11.48
CA LYS A 300 -6.25 12.60 -11.76
C LYS A 300 -7.59 11.84 -11.82
N ARG A 301 -7.61 10.69 -12.49
CA ARG A 301 -8.79 9.84 -12.58
C ARG A 301 -9.21 9.28 -11.24
N CYS A 302 -8.25 8.86 -10.38
CA CYS A 302 -8.52 8.44 -9.01
C CYS A 302 -9.12 9.56 -8.15
N ALA A 303 -8.61 10.79 -8.29
CA ALA A 303 -9.15 11.94 -7.56
C ALA A 303 -10.56 12.33 -8.05
N GLN A 304 -10.78 12.28 -9.37
CA GLN A 304 -12.08 12.57 -9.97
C GLN A 304 -13.14 11.53 -9.60
N TYR A 305 -12.76 10.24 -9.48
CA TYR A 305 -13.64 9.17 -9.03
C TYR A 305 -14.34 9.50 -7.70
N ALA A 306 -13.62 10.14 -6.78
CA ALA A 306 -14.17 10.51 -5.48
C ALA A 306 -15.32 11.53 -5.57
N VAL A 307 -15.23 12.41 -6.55
CA VAL A 307 -16.25 13.44 -6.83
C VAL A 307 -17.44 12.83 -7.57
N ASP A 308 -17.17 12.06 -8.63
CA ASP A 308 -18.20 11.50 -9.51
C ASP A 308 -19.10 10.47 -8.79
N HIS A 309 -18.54 9.72 -7.85
CA HIS A 309 -19.26 8.66 -7.11
C HIS A 309 -19.71 9.08 -5.71
N ASP A 310 -19.52 10.33 -5.32
CA ASP A 310 -19.89 10.84 -3.98
C ASP A 310 -19.46 9.87 -2.84
N ILE A 311 -18.17 9.55 -2.78
CA ILE A 311 -17.66 8.52 -1.85
C ILE A 311 -17.71 8.92 -0.36
N GLY A 312 -18.16 10.12 -0.06
CA GLY A 312 -18.27 10.69 1.27
C GLY A 312 -16.98 11.30 1.81
N LEU A 313 -17.12 12.28 2.72
CA LEU A 313 -16.01 13.10 3.24
C LEU A 313 -14.84 12.27 3.77
N LEU A 314 -15.08 11.24 4.57
CA LEU A 314 -13.99 10.45 5.17
C LEU A 314 -13.14 9.71 4.14
N ASN A 315 -13.78 9.13 3.13
CA ASN A 315 -13.06 8.45 2.04
C ASN A 315 -12.29 9.46 1.17
N ALA A 316 -12.88 10.64 0.90
CA ALA A 316 -12.21 11.73 0.20
C ALA A 316 -10.96 12.22 0.96
N LEU A 317 -11.02 12.28 2.29
CA LEU A 317 -9.87 12.62 3.13
C LEU A 317 -8.78 11.54 3.13
N TYR A 318 -9.13 10.24 3.10
CA TYR A 318 -8.15 9.17 2.92
C TYR A 318 -7.43 9.27 1.58
N LEU A 319 -8.15 9.64 0.53
CA LEU A 319 -7.58 9.88 -0.80
C LEU A 319 -6.68 11.12 -0.78
N LEU A 320 -7.17 12.27 -0.32
CA LEU A 320 -6.40 13.51 -0.23
C LEU A 320 -5.11 13.33 0.58
N LYS A 321 -5.16 12.59 1.71
CA LYS A 321 -3.97 12.28 2.52
C LYS A 321 -2.87 11.58 1.72
N LYS A 322 -3.25 10.72 0.78
CA LYS A 322 -2.30 10.02 -0.08
C LYS A 322 -1.73 10.96 -1.14
N LEU A 323 -2.58 11.74 -1.77
CA LEU A 323 -2.18 12.70 -2.80
C LEU A 323 -1.26 13.80 -2.23
N ASN A 324 -1.53 14.28 -1.01
CA ASN A 324 -0.67 15.24 -0.32
C ASN A 324 0.78 14.75 -0.12
N LYS A 325 1.01 13.43 -0.01
CA LYS A 325 2.37 12.87 0.15
C LYS A 325 3.28 13.08 -1.06
N ILE A 326 2.67 13.21 -2.24
CA ILE A 326 3.37 13.43 -3.50
C ILE A 326 3.09 14.83 -4.07
N SER A 327 2.50 15.71 -3.27
CA SER A 327 2.09 17.07 -3.67
C SER A 327 1.22 17.11 -4.92
N PHE A 328 0.40 16.06 -5.16
CA PHE A 328 -0.53 16.02 -6.28
C PHE A 328 -1.78 16.81 -5.95
N LEU A 329 -2.09 17.81 -6.80
CA LEU A 329 -3.20 18.74 -6.61
C LEU A 329 -4.35 18.41 -7.55
N HIS A 330 -5.57 18.36 -6.96
CA HIS A 330 -6.80 18.17 -7.74
C HIS A 330 -7.91 19.08 -7.19
N ILE A 331 -8.15 20.19 -7.86
CA ILE A 331 -9.08 21.22 -7.40
C ILE A 331 -10.51 20.70 -7.19
N PRO A 332 -11.11 19.89 -8.11
CA PRO A 332 -12.45 19.35 -7.87
C PRO A 332 -12.58 18.51 -6.60
N LEU A 333 -11.51 17.80 -6.18
CA LEU A 333 -11.52 17.07 -4.92
C LEU A 333 -11.50 18.01 -3.71
N LEU A 334 -10.75 19.12 -3.79
CA LEU A 334 -10.74 20.14 -2.75
C LEU A 334 -12.09 20.86 -2.65
N ASP A 335 -12.73 21.17 -3.77
CA ASP A 335 -14.10 21.74 -3.81
C ASP A 335 -15.13 20.77 -3.21
N TYR A 336 -15.02 19.49 -3.53
CA TYR A 336 -15.87 18.45 -2.95
C TYR A 336 -15.73 18.39 -1.42
N ILE A 337 -14.49 18.46 -0.88
CA ILE A 337 -14.23 18.48 0.55
C ILE A 337 -14.76 19.79 1.18
N ALA A 338 -14.57 20.91 0.50
CA ALA A 338 -15.07 22.22 0.92
C ALA A 338 -16.60 22.24 1.05
N ALA A 339 -17.32 21.65 0.10
CA ALA A 339 -18.77 21.52 0.16
C ALA A 339 -19.28 20.74 1.39
N HIS A 340 -18.41 19.95 2.02
CA HIS A 340 -18.71 19.20 3.24
C HIS A 340 -18.16 19.86 4.52
N ALA A 341 -17.74 21.13 4.48
CA ALA A 341 -17.13 21.84 5.61
C ALA A 341 -17.98 21.82 6.89
N GLY A 342 -19.32 21.88 6.77
CA GLY A 342 -20.23 21.77 7.91
C GLY A 342 -20.16 20.43 8.69
N LYS A 343 -19.45 19.42 8.18
CA LYS A 343 -19.23 18.12 8.83
C LYS A 343 -17.84 18.00 9.47
N LEU A 344 -17.05 19.08 9.54
CA LEU A 344 -15.67 19.00 10.05
C LEU A 344 -15.60 18.63 11.54
N SER A 345 -16.62 18.93 12.33
CA SER A 345 -16.70 18.57 13.75
C SER A 345 -16.65 17.07 14.03
N ILE A 346 -17.04 16.23 13.06
CA ILE A 346 -16.98 14.76 13.20
C ILE A 346 -15.73 14.15 12.56
N VAL A 347 -14.87 14.98 11.94
CA VAL A 347 -13.65 14.53 11.28
C VAL A 347 -12.57 14.31 12.35
N PRO A 348 -11.86 13.16 12.31
CA PRO A 348 -10.75 12.93 13.24
C PRO A 348 -9.61 13.92 13.00
N THR A 349 -8.81 14.17 14.03
CA THR A 349 -7.65 15.09 14.00
C THR A 349 -6.76 14.93 12.76
N SER A 350 -6.46 13.68 12.37
CA SER A 350 -5.67 13.42 11.17
C SER A 350 -6.35 13.87 9.87
N GLY A 351 -7.66 13.93 9.85
CA GLY A 351 -8.42 14.46 8.72
C GLY A 351 -8.33 15.97 8.64
N ILE A 352 -8.43 16.68 9.77
CA ILE A 352 -8.26 18.14 9.81
C ILE A 352 -6.87 18.54 9.33
N ILE A 353 -5.81 17.86 9.81
CA ILE A 353 -4.44 18.09 9.32
C ILE A 353 -4.35 17.85 7.81
N THR A 354 -5.03 16.82 7.30
CA THR A 354 -5.04 16.51 5.86
C THR A 354 -5.71 17.61 5.04
N ILE A 355 -6.81 18.19 5.53
CA ILE A 355 -7.53 19.30 4.89
C ILE A 355 -6.62 20.55 4.83
N VAL A 356 -6.06 20.92 5.98
CA VAL A 356 -5.16 22.08 6.10
C VAL A 356 -3.98 21.94 5.13
N ALA A 357 -3.30 20.79 5.15
CA ALA A 357 -2.22 20.50 4.21
C ALA A 357 -2.67 20.55 2.74
N GLY A 358 -3.85 20.04 2.42
CA GLY A 358 -4.38 20.04 1.06
C GLY A 358 -4.62 21.45 0.52
N PHE A 359 -5.30 22.30 1.26
CA PHE A 359 -5.55 23.69 0.85
C PHE A 359 -4.27 24.53 0.85
N SER A 360 -3.40 24.34 1.85
CA SER A 360 -2.09 25.03 1.90
C SER A 360 -1.19 24.66 0.71
N ASN A 361 -1.02 23.38 0.43
CA ASN A 361 -0.21 22.91 -0.71
C ASN A 361 -0.75 23.41 -2.06
N ALA A 362 -2.09 23.49 -2.19
CA ALA A 362 -2.72 23.97 -3.41
C ALA A 362 -2.66 25.49 -3.55
N ASN A 363 -2.39 26.23 -2.47
CA ASN A 363 -2.61 27.69 -2.40
C ASN A 363 -3.98 28.08 -2.98
N TYR A 364 -5.00 27.27 -2.66
CA TYR A 364 -6.32 27.36 -3.25
C TYR A 364 -7.37 27.76 -2.21
N ARG A 365 -8.23 28.68 -2.61
CA ARG A 365 -9.36 29.15 -1.82
C ARG A 365 -10.66 28.92 -2.61
N PRO A 366 -11.46 27.90 -2.24
CA PRO A 366 -12.71 27.58 -2.95
C PRO A 366 -13.77 28.65 -2.75
N PRO A 367 -14.85 28.64 -3.56
CA PRO A 367 -16.02 29.51 -3.33
C PRO A 367 -16.54 29.35 -1.90
N GLY A 368 -16.87 30.46 -1.23
CA GLY A 368 -17.28 30.43 0.17
C GLY A 368 -16.14 30.23 1.17
N TRP A 369 -14.91 30.56 0.77
CA TRP A 369 -13.69 30.35 1.55
C TRP A 369 -13.79 30.84 3.00
N GLU A 370 -14.39 32.03 3.28
CA GLU A 370 -14.46 32.55 4.64
C GLU A 370 -15.25 31.63 5.59
N THR A 371 -16.35 31.04 5.14
CA THR A 371 -17.11 30.04 5.91
C THR A 371 -16.30 28.78 6.19
N ILE A 372 -15.59 28.30 5.15
CA ILE A 372 -14.73 27.11 5.26
C ILE A 372 -13.56 27.37 6.20
N LYS A 373 -12.94 28.54 6.09
CA LYS A 373 -11.86 29.01 6.93
C LYS A 373 -12.28 29.07 8.42
N GLU A 374 -13.48 29.58 8.72
CA GLU A 374 -14.03 29.58 10.06
C GLU A 374 -14.23 28.16 10.60
N GLU A 375 -14.76 27.25 9.81
CA GLU A 375 -14.93 25.85 10.22
C GLU A 375 -13.57 25.16 10.44
N ILE A 376 -12.58 25.40 9.59
CA ILE A 376 -11.22 24.90 9.80
C ILE A 376 -10.64 25.50 11.08
N ALA A 377 -10.73 26.81 11.27
CA ALA A 377 -10.20 27.49 12.45
C ALA A 377 -10.80 26.94 13.75
N ARG A 378 -12.12 26.71 13.76
CA ARG A 378 -12.86 26.15 14.92
C ARG A 378 -12.39 24.73 15.28
N ASN A 379 -12.08 23.91 14.27
CA ASN A 379 -11.70 22.50 14.46
C ASN A 379 -10.17 22.27 14.43
N SER A 380 -9.36 23.32 14.24
CA SER A 380 -7.90 23.22 14.07
C SER A 380 -7.11 23.20 15.39
N ILE A 381 -7.76 23.42 16.54
CA ILE A 381 -7.08 23.51 17.83
C ILE A 381 -6.71 22.09 18.31
N ILE A 382 -5.51 21.65 17.95
CA ILE A 382 -4.99 20.32 18.26
C ILE A 382 -3.81 20.47 19.22
N THR A 383 -4.03 20.15 20.48
CA THR A 383 -3.04 20.28 21.56
C THR A 383 -2.56 18.95 22.10
N THR A 384 -3.06 17.83 21.56
CA THR A 384 -2.73 16.47 22.01
C THR A 384 -2.33 15.57 20.84
N GLY A 385 -1.51 14.57 21.13
CA GLY A 385 -1.09 13.58 20.15
C GLY A 385 0.24 13.93 19.46
N SER A 386 0.79 12.95 18.73
CA SER A 386 2.01 13.12 17.94
C SER A 386 1.65 13.65 16.56
N ILE A 387 1.68 14.96 16.39
CA ILE A 387 1.43 15.64 15.11
C ILE A 387 2.69 16.38 14.65
N PRO A 388 2.88 16.64 13.34
CA PRO A 388 3.93 17.52 12.85
C PRO A 388 3.54 18.99 13.09
N TRP A 389 3.53 19.40 14.35
CA TRP A 389 2.91 20.65 14.80
C TRP A 389 3.55 21.91 14.20
N ILE A 390 4.86 21.91 13.93
CA ILE A 390 5.53 23.08 13.34
C ILE A 390 4.97 23.29 11.93
N ARG A 391 5.02 22.25 11.11
CA ARG A 391 4.49 22.27 9.75
C ARG A 391 2.99 22.60 9.74
N TYR A 392 2.22 22.00 10.64
CA TYR A 392 0.79 22.26 10.76
C TYR A 392 0.48 23.74 11.06
N ASN A 393 1.23 24.38 11.95
CA ASN A 393 1.06 25.80 12.21
C ASN A 393 1.48 26.67 11.00
N LEU A 394 2.55 26.34 10.30
CA LEU A 394 2.92 27.00 9.05
C LEU A 394 1.82 26.89 7.98
N GLU A 395 1.25 25.70 7.81
CA GLU A 395 0.15 25.46 6.88
C GLU A 395 -1.12 26.26 7.29
N LEU A 396 -1.46 26.36 8.57
CA LEU A 396 -2.54 27.23 9.06
C LEU A 396 -2.27 28.72 8.76
N LEU A 397 -1.07 29.19 9.05
CA LEU A 397 -0.68 30.59 8.77
C LEU A 397 -0.71 30.92 7.28
N SER A 398 -0.35 29.98 6.40
CA SER A 398 -0.45 30.15 4.94
C SER A 398 -1.89 30.29 4.44
N LEU A 399 -2.84 29.78 5.22
CA LEU A 399 -4.28 29.92 4.98
C LEU A 399 -4.91 31.13 5.69
N ASP A 400 -4.10 32.02 6.26
CA ASP A 400 -4.51 33.15 7.11
C ASP A 400 -5.32 32.72 8.34
N ILE A 401 -5.05 31.53 8.86
CA ILE A 401 -5.66 31.02 10.10
C ILE A 401 -4.64 31.19 11.23
N PHE A 402 -4.78 32.29 11.96
CA PHE A 402 -3.94 32.60 13.11
C PHE A 402 -4.59 32.14 14.42
N ASN A 403 -3.91 31.24 15.14
CA ASN A 403 -4.40 30.73 16.42
C ASN A 403 -3.34 30.91 17.51
N PRO A 404 -3.41 32.02 18.28
CA PRO A 404 -2.40 32.34 19.29
C PRO A 404 -2.37 31.32 20.45
N GLN A 405 -3.50 30.67 20.77
CA GLN A 405 -3.56 29.66 21.85
C GLN A 405 -2.79 28.39 21.43
N LEU A 406 -2.99 27.94 20.20
CA LEU A 406 -2.28 26.79 19.65
C LEU A 406 -0.77 27.04 19.58
N LEU A 407 -0.37 28.20 19.09
CA LEU A 407 1.03 28.63 19.03
C LEU A 407 1.67 28.73 20.42
N ALA A 408 0.99 29.34 21.39
CA ALA A 408 1.47 29.44 22.77
C ALA A 408 1.67 28.06 23.42
N HIS A 409 0.77 27.12 23.12
CA HIS A 409 0.89 25.72 23.60
C HIS A 409 2.16 25.04 23.07
N TRP A 410 2.40 25.10 21.76
CA TRP A 410 3.50 24.38 21.13
C TRP A 410 4.86 25.09 21.22
N LEU A 411 4.88 26.43 21.28
CA LEU A 411 6.10 27.22 21.47
C LEU A 411 6.49 27.39 22.95
N ASN A 412 5.75 26.77 23.88
CA ASN A 412 6.17 26.70 25.28
C ASN A 412 7.56 26.04 25.35
N PRO A 413 8.54 26.62 26.12
CA PRO A 413 9.91 26.10 26.14
C PRO A 413 10.03 24.59 26.44
N GLN A 414 9.24 24.08 27.39
CA GLN A 414 9.28 22.66 27.75
C GLN A 414 8.73 21.76 26.62
N ALA A 415 7.62 22.16 26.00
CA ALA A 415 7.03 21.42 24.87
C ALA A 415 7.96 21.46 23.67
N LEU A 416 8.57 22.61 23.40
CA LEU A 416 9.50 22.81 22.30
C LEU A 416 10.75 21.94 22.46
N GLU A 417 11.38 21.94 23.62
CA GLU A 417 12.56 21.11 23.91
C GLU A 417 12.27 19.62 23.71
N ALA A 418 11.14 19.13 24.24
CA ALA A 418 10.73 17.74 24.09
C ALA A 418 10.52 17.37 22.62
N ASN A 419 9.96 18.25 21.80
CA ASN A 419 9.72 18.01 20.38
C ASN A 419 11.01 18.07 19.55
N MET A 420 11.92 18.99 19.88
CA MET A 420 13.19 19.16 19.18
C MET A 420 14.26 18.12 19.58
N ALA A 421 13.99 17.29 20.59
CA ALA A 421 14.90 16.22 21.04
C ALA A 421 15.28 15.21 19.93
N ARG A 422 14.45 15.06 18.91
CA ARG A 422 14.74 14.21 17.73
C ARG A 422 15.90 14.71 16.87
N ASN A 423 16.29 15.95 17.00
CA ASN A 423 17.42 16.59 16.28
C ASN A 423 17.35 16.43 14.74
N VAL A 424 16.17 16.62 14.14
CA VAL A 424 15.95 16.49 12.70
C VAL A 424 16.07 17.85 12.03
N LEU A 425 16.90 17.97 10.99
CA LEU A 425 17.15 19.23 10.25
C LEU A 425 15.85 19.93 9.82
N VAL A 426 14.91 19.18 9.25
CA VAL A 426 13.64 19.76 8.75
C VAL A 426 12.83 20.43 9.85
N ASP A 427 12.83 19.87 11.08
CA ASP A 427 12.13 20.47 12.22
C ASP A 427 12.74 21.83 12.60
N TYR A 428 14.07 21.97 12.57
CA TYR A 428 14.76 23.25 12.84
C TYR A 428 14.53 24.29 11.75
N LEU A 429 14.54 23.88 10.47
CA LEU A 429 14.23 24.76 9.35
C LEU A 429 12.82 25.32 9.45
N GLN A 430 11.84 24.44 9.64
CA GLN A 430 10.44 24.84 9.77
C GLN A 430 10.20 25.69 11.02
N LEU A 431 10.90 25.42 12.13
CA LEU A 431 10.81 26.26 13.33
C LEU A 431 11.38 27.67 13.11
N THR A 432 12.47 27.78 12.37
CA THR A 432 13.05 29.07 11.97
C THR A 432 12.06 29.86 11.11
N GLU A 433 11.48 29.21 10.10
CA GLU A 433 10.45 29.78 9.22
C GLU A 433 9.20 30.22 10.02
N LEU A 434 8.72 29.40 10.94
CA LEU A 434 7.60 29.73 11.81
C LEU A 434 7.90 30.98 12.65
N GLY A 435 9.08 31.05 13.27
CA GLY A 435 9.49 32.21 14.06
C GLY A 435 9.57 33.48 13.25
N GLN A 436 10.06 33.42 11.99
CA GLN A 436 10.11 34.55 11.08
C GLN A 436 8.72 34.97 10.61
N THR A 437 7.86 34.03 10.21
CA THR A 437 6.48 34.30 9.80
C THR A 437 5.71 35.03 10.90
N LEU A 438 5.85 34.57 12.15
CA LEU A 438 5.22 35.21 13.30
C LEU A 438 5.72 36.65 13.51
N ARG A 439 7.02 36.91 13.38
CA ARG A 439 7.59 38.27 13.55
C ARG A 439 7.16 39.22 12.44
N LEU A 440 7.18 38.73 11.18
CA LEU A 440 6.94 39.58 10.01
C LEU A 440 5.44 39.84 9.79
N LEU A 441 4.60 38.84 9.91
CA LEU A 441 3.18 38.95 9.58
C LEU A 441 2.28 39.18 10.79
N TYR A 442 2.65 38.67 11.97
CA TYR A 442 1.82 38.66 13.15
C TYR A 442 2.46 39.33 14.39
N GLY A 443 3.58 40.04 14.23
CA GLY A 443 4.34 40.64 15.35
C GLY A 443 3.54 41.61 16.25
N GLY A 444 2.52 42.27 15.68
CA GLY A 444 1.60 43.11 16.43
C GLY A 444 0.46 42.37 17.15
N GLN A 445 0.21 41.11 16.77
CA GLN A 445 -0.91 40.29 17.26
C GLN A 445 -0.43 39.16 18.18
N TYR A 446 0.78 38.64 17.95
CA TYR A 446 1.33 37.51 18.71
C TYR A 446 2.13 38.01 19.93
N GLN A 447 1.65 37.70 21.13
CA GLN A 447 2.26 38.09 22.42
C GLN A 447 2.94 36.88 23.12
N GLY A 448 3.06 35.73 22.43
CA GLY A 448 3.63 34.51 23.01
C GLY A 448 5.15 34.43 22.86
N ALA A 449 5.73 33.28 23.25
CA ALA A 449 7.15 33.01 23.12
C ALA A 449 7.54 32.77 21.66
N TYR A 450 8.70 33.29 21.26
CA TYR A 450 9.34 33.01 19.98
C TYR A 450 10.41 31.92 20.14
N PRO A 451 10.73 31.17 19.07
CA PRO A 451 11.87 30.24 19.11
C PRO A 451 13.14 30.96 19.53
N ALA A 452 13.86 30.39 20.49
CA ALA A 452 15.11 30.97 21.00
C ALA A 452 16.21 30.92 19.92
N LYS A 453 17.15 31.85 19.95
CA LYS A 453 18.23 32.04 18.95
C LYS A 453 19.04 30.76 18.72
N HIS A 454 19.29 29.94 19.75
CA HIS A 454 20.06 28.71 19.60
C HIS A 454 19.41 27.68 18.67
N TYR A 455 18.08 27.70 18.48
CA TYR A 455 17.41 26.83 17.49
C TYR A 455 17.70 27.28 16.06
N VAL A 456 17.75 28.59 15.82
CA VAL A 456 18.14 29.16 14.51
C VAL A 456 19.60 28.85 14.22
N GLU A 457 20.49 29.04 15.20
CA GLU A 457 21.92 28.70 15.09
C GLU A 457 22.12 27.22 14.78
N LYS A 458 21.36 26.36 15.45
CA LYS A 458 21.38 24.92 15.19
C LYS A 458 20.86 24.56 13.77
N SER A 459 19.84 25.26 13.29
CA SER A 459 19.35 25.13 11.92
C SER A 459 20.44 25.42 10.90
N VAL A 460 21.10 26.56 11.04
CA VAL A 460 22.22 26.99 10.19
C VAL A 460 23.37 25.97 10.23
N MET A 461 23.77 25.53 11.43
CA MET A 461 24.86 24.57 11.57
C MET A 461 24.55 23.24 10.86
N LEU A 462 23.33 22.72 11.02
CA LEU A 462 22.90 21.49 10.37
C LEU A 462 22.82 21.64 8.84
N MET A 463 22.40 22.80 8.34
CA MET A 463 22.39 23.09 6.90
C MET A 463 23.82 23.09 6.33
N LEU A 464 24.74 23.77 6.97
CA LEU A 464 26.14 23.85 6.53
C LEU A 464 26.82 22.47 6.52
N GLN A 465 26.48 21.59 7.49
CA GLN A 465 27.02 20.23 7.57
C GLN A 465 26.51 19.30 6.48
N ASN A 466 25.26 19.49 6.01
CA ASN A 466 24.58 18.61 5.07
C ASN A 466 24.48 19.20 3.65
N ASN A 467 25.20 20.27 3.35
CA ASN A 467 25.11 20.98 2.08
C ASN A 467 26.04 20.37 1.03
N ASP A 468 25.48 19.56 0.13
CA ASP A 468 26.13 19.12 -1.10
C ASP A 468 25.90 20.21 -2.17
N GLN A 469 27.00 20.68 -2.82
CA GLN A 469 26.99 21.82 -3.77
C GLN A 469 27.21 21.36 -5.22
N PRO A 470 26.27 20.59 -5.81
CA PRO A 470 26.47 20.05 -7.16
C PRO A 470 26.53 21.10 -8.25
N LEU A 471 25.99 22.32 -8.01
CA LEU A 471 25.97 23.41 -8.97
C LEU A 471 27.22 24.32 -8.89
N LEU A 472 28.09 24.21 -7.88
CA LEU A 472 29.20 25.10 -7.67
C LEU A 472 30.12 25.18 -8.91
N LYS A 473 30.65 24.06 -9.37
CA LYS A 473 31.56 24.04 -10.53
C LYS A 473 30.90 24.50 -11.84
N PRO A 474 29.65 24.10 -12.17
CA PRO A 474 28.92 24.70 -13.29
C PRO A 474 28.74 26.21 -13.21
N LEU A 475 28.44 26.75 -12.02
CA LEU A 475 28.27 28.19 -11.82
C LEU A 475 29.61 28.94 -11.94
N GLU A 476 30.69 28.48 -11.31
CA GLU A 476 32.04 29.05 -11.45
C GLU A 476 32.43 29.12 -12.92
N PHE A 477 32.20 28.05 -13.68
CA PHE A 477 32.50 28.04 -15.12
C PHE A 477 31.63 29.04 -15.90
N ALA A 478 30.32 29.07 -15.62
CA ALA A 478 29.38 29.94 -16.33
C ALA A 478 29.63 31.44 -16.10
N PHE A 479 30.09 31.81 -14.90
CA PHE A 479 30.30 33.21 -14.50
C PHE A 479 31.76 33.68 -14.56
N GLY A 480 32.67 32.82 -14.99
CA GLY A 480 34.05 33.22 -15.31
C GLY A 480 35.07 33.03 -14.20
N GLY A 481 34.74 32.37 -13.11
CA GLY A 481 35.64 32.02 -12.04
C GLY A 481 35.02 31.89 -10.66
N GLU A 482 35.78 31.32 -9.73
CA GLU A 482 35.36 31.13 -8.34
C GLU A 482 35.10 32.44 -7.60
N GLU A 483 35.78 33.54 -8.03
CA GLU A 483 35.67 34.86 -7.43
C GLU A 483 34.30 35.54 -7.65
N TYR A 484 33.45 35.01 -8.55
CA TYR A 484 32.12 35.54 -8.83
C TYR A 484 30.99 34.78 -8.09
N VAL A 485 31.30 33.64 -7.45
CA VAL A 485 30.32 32.80 -6.81
C VAL A 485 30.63 32.65 -5.32
N SER A 486 29.85 33.29 -4.47
CA SER A 486 29.91 33.05 -3.02
C SER A 486 29.04 31.83 -2.65
N THR A 487 29.54 31.02 -1.74
CA THR A 487 28.85 29.78 -1.31
C THR A 487 28.51 29.83 0.16
N GLN A 488 27.43 29.11 0.55
CA GLN A 488 27.02 28.93 1.95
C GLN A 488 26.83 30.25 2.70
N VAL A 489 26.22 31.23 2.02
CA VAL A 489 25.99 32.56 2.59
C VAL A 489 24.86 32.51 3.60
N VAL A 490 25.16 32.86 4.86
CA VAL A 490 24.16 32.87 5.94
C VAL A 490 23.56 34.27 6.07
N THR A 491 22.24 34.38 5.98
CA THR A 491 21.51 35.62 6.20
C THR A 491 21.33 35.91 7.69
N GLU A 492 21.04 37.18 8.04
CA GLU A 492 20.75 37.59 9.41
C GLU A 492 19.53 36.84 10.00
N GLN A 493 18.59 36.43 9.14
CA GLN A 493 17.42 35.70 9.53
C GLN A 493 17.67 34.18 9.71
N GLY A 494 18.89 33.70 9.44
CA GLY A 494 19.28 32.30 9.60
C GLY A 494 18.95 31.41 8.39
N HIS A 495 18.78 31.99 7.20
CA HIS A 495 18.74 31.22 5.95
C HIS A 495 20.15 30.96 5.46
N VAL A 496 20.39 29.79 4.93
CA VAL A 496 21.63 29.43 4.22
C VAL A 496 21.34 29.45 2.73
N LEU A 497 22.03 30.31 2.01
CA LEU A 497 21.98 30.42 0.55
C LEU A 497 23.13 29.60 -0.04
N ASP A 498 22.82 28.61 -0.87
CA ASP A 498 23.84 27.74 -1.45
C ASP A 498 24.84 28.50 -2.30
N HIS A 499 24.35 29.38 -3.17
CA HIS A 499 25.17 30.21 -4.05
C HIS A 499 24.58 31.61 -4.16
N VAL A 500 25.46 32.61 -4.14
CA VAL A 500 25.10 34.00 -4.36
C VAL A 500 26.03 34.59 -5.44
N ILE A 501 25.44 35.21 -6.46
CA ILE A 501 26.12 35.87 -7.55
C ILE A 501 25.60 37.31 -7.62
N ALA A 502 26.49 38.29 -7.59
CA ALA A 502 26.12 39.68 -7.76
C ALA A 502 26.33 40.13 -9.21
N PHE A 503 25.44 41.00 -9.69
CA PHE A 503 25.52 41.60 -11.02
C PHE A 503 25.54 43.10 -10.90
N ASP A 504 26.28 43.76 -11.80
CA ASP A 504 26.21 45.21 -11.97
C ASP A 504 24.91 45.65 -12.66
N ALA A 505 24.77 46.99 -12.88
CA ALA A 505 23.59 47.54 -13.55
C ALA A 505 23.46 47.10 -15.02
N ASP A 506 24.56 46.68 -15.64
CA ASP A 506 24.61 46.21 -17.02
C ASP A 506 24.42 44.68 -17.15
N GLY A 507 24.26 44.00 -16.04
CA GLY A 507 24.03 42.56 -16.00
C GLY A 507 25.31 41.71 -16.05
N ASN A 508 26.48 42.27 -15.84
CA ASN A 508 27.74 41.53 -15.78
C ASN A 508 27.98 41.02 -14.35
N PRO A 509 28.53 39.82 -14.17
CA PRO A 509 28.88 39.32 -12.86
C PRO A 509 29.99 40.13 -12.24
N VAL A 510 29.86 40.47 -10.97
CA VAL A 510 30.83 41.29 -10.22
C VAL A 510 31.60 40.39 -9.28
N LYS A 511 32.93 40.62 -9.19
CA LYS A 511 33.75 39.92 -8.19
C LYS A 511 33.24 40.22 -6.80
N GLN A 512 32.92 39.21 -6.06
CA GLN A 512 32.36 39.37 -4.73
C GLN A 512 33.51 39.65 -3.74
N CYS A 513 33.45 40.81 -3.11
CA CYS A 513 34.18 41.08 -1.88
C CYS A 513 33.32 40.71 -0.65
N VAL A 514 32.68 39.56 -0.69
CA VAL A 514 31.97 39.05 0.48
C VAL A 514 33.01 38.33 1.33
N PRO A 515 33.34 38.81 2.53
CA PRO A 515 34.26 38.09 3.39
C PRO A 515 33.67 36.71 3.63
N SER A 516 34.39 35.65 3.32
CA SER A 516 34.12 34.31 3.82
C SER A 516 34.29 34.36 5.33
N VAL A 517 33.24 34.72 6.03
CA VAL A 517 33.30 34.81 7.48
C VAL A 517 32.92 33.45 8.02
N GLU A 518 33.91 32.70 8.45
CA GLU A 518 33.70 31.68 9.44
C GLU A 518 32.94 32.32 10.62
N GLY A 519 31.60 32.12 10.66
CA GLY A 519 30.76 32.49 11.78
C GLY A 519 30.03 33.83 11.78
N ALA A 520 30.10 34.68 10.76
CA ALA A 520 29.32 35.92 10.71
C ALA A 520 28.33 35.91 9.54
N GLY A 521 27.05 35.97 9.84
CA GLY A 521 26.00 36.07 8.82
C GLY A 521 26.15 37.37 8.01
N ILE A 522 26.05 37.26 6.69
CA ILE A 522 25.98 38.39 5.79
C ILE A 522 24.56 38.91 5.80
N ARG A 523 24.38 40.21 6.06
CA ARG A 523 23.06 40.83 6.00
C ARG A 523 22.67 41.03 4.54
N LEU A 524 21.44 40.72 4.21
CA LEU A 524 20.87 41.00 2.88
C LEU A 524 21.00 42.51 2.54
N GLU A 525 20.93 43.37 3.56
CA GLU A 525 21.16 44.80 3.45
C GLU A 525 22.61 45.14 3.06
N ASP A 526 23.60 44.39 3.54
CA ASP A 526 25.02 44.59 3.20
C ASP A 526 25.27 44.24 1.72
N VAL A 527 24.60 43.18 1.22
CA VAL A 527 24.65 42.83 -0.22
C VAL A 527 23.99 43.90 -1.08
N ARG A 528 22.85 44.46 -0.66
CA ARG A 528 22.18 45.57 -1.34
C ARG A 528 22.99 46.86 -1.29
N GLN A 529 23.61 47.18 -0.14
CA GLN A 529 24.45 48.38 -0.01
C GLN A 529 25.74 48.29 -0.83
N GLN A 530 26.32 47.10 -0.98
CA GLN A 530 27.48 46.90 -1.85
C GLN A 530 27.09 46.97 -3.33
N ALA A 531 25.95 46.37 -3.73
CA ALA A 531 25.44 46.51 -5.10
C ALA A 531 25.09 47.97 -5.47
N ASN A 532 24.67 48.79 -4.51
CA ASN A 532 24.38 50.21 -4.73
C ASN A 532 25.66 51.12 -4.69
N LYS A 533 26.83 50.58 -4.34
CA LYS A 533 28.12 51.31 -4.33
C LYS A 533 28.98 51.02 -5.57
N LEU A 534 28.58 50.04 -6.39
CA LEU A 534 29.15 49.74 -7.71
C LEU A 534 28.30 50.37 -8.81
#